data_e6a28dcd036d7b55078347d95699d635
#
_entry.id   e6a28dcd036d7b55078347d95699d635
#
_cell.length_a   1.000
_cell.length_b   1.000
_cell.length_c   1.000
_cell.angle_alpha   90.00
_cell.angle_beta   90.00
_cell.angle_gamma   90.00
#
_symmetry.space_group_name_H-M   'P 1'
#
loop_
_entity.id
_entity.type
_entity.pdbx_description
1 polymer ?
#
loop_
_entity_poly.entity_id
_entity_poly.type
_entity_poly.pdbx_seq_one_letter_code
_entity_poly.pdbx_strand_id
1 'polypeptide(L)' 'MQQPIWQAASAELYGKIEISEGVSIWSNVVMRAESSHIEIGAFTNIQDFTMIHIADGPTIIGEYCSITHHCTIH' A
#
# COMPACT_ATOMS: atom_id res chain seq x y z
N MET A 1 4.06 11.05 7.63
CA MET A 1 3.77 10.22 6.42
C MET A 1 3.90 11.07 5.17
N GLN A 2 4.64 10.59 4.20
CA GLN A 2 4.73 11.26 2.90
C GLN A 2 3.50 10.93 2.07
N GLN A 3 3.19 11.82 1.16
CA GLN A 3 2.13 11.56 0.20
C GLN A 3 2.69 10.69 -0.93
N PRO A 4 1.90 9.78 -1.48
CA PRO A 4 2.33 9.04 -2.67
C PRO A 4 2.50 10.00 -3.85
N ILE A 5 3.35 9.63 -4.80
CA ILE A 5 3.51 10.42 -6.03
C ILE A 5 2.21 10.38 -6.86
N TRP A 6 1.46 9.31 -6.73
CA TRP A 6 0.14 9.17 -7.36
C TRP A 6 -0.74 8.26 -6.50
N GLN A 7 -1.94 8.71 -6.25
CA GLN A 7 -2.93 7.87 -5.58
C GLN A 7 -4.27 8.06 -6.28
N ALA A 8 -4.81 6.97 -6.80
CA ALA A 8 -6.11 7.00 -7.45
C ALA A 8 -7.21 7.36 -6.45
N ALA A 9 -8.21 8.09 -6.90
CA ALA A 9 -9.31 8.50 -6.03
C ALA A 9 -10.07 7.31 -5.45
N SER A 10 -10.08 6.18 -6.14
CA SER A 10 -10.77 4.97 -5.68
C SER A 10 -9.95 4.12 -4.72
N ALA A 11 -8.69 4.48 -4.46
CA ALA A 11 -7.88 3.76 -3.47
C ALA A 11 -8.34 4.12 -2.06
N GLU A 12 -8.41 3.12 -1.19
CA GLU A 12 -8.85 3.31 0.19
C GLU A 12 -7.79 2.81 1.15
N LEU A 13 -7.36 3.68 2.03
CA LEU A 13 -6.26 3.44 2.95
C LEU A 13 -6.77 3.68 4.37
N TYR A 14 -6.73 2.64 5.19
CA TYR A 14 -7.24 2.69 6.56
C TYR A 14 -6.13 2.40 7.56
N GLY A 15 -6.05 3.20 8.60
CA GLY A 15 -5.11 2.98 9.68
C GLY A 15 -3.74 3.58 9.41
N LYS A 16 -2.72 3.04 10.05
CA LYS A 16 -1.37 3.60 9.98
C LYS A 16 -0.61 3.04 8.80
N ILE A 17 -0.44 3.86 7.79
CA ILE A 17 0.26 3.47 6.56
C ILE A 17 1.37 4.47 6.31
N GLU A 18 2.62 3.99 6.32
CA GLU A 18 3.80 4.80 6.07
C GLU A 18 4.20 4.62 4.61
N ILE A 19 4.22 5.72 3.88
CA ILE A 19 4.50 5.72 2.44
C ILE A 19 5.77 6.52 2.19
N SER A 20 6.74 5.91 1.52
CA SER A 20 7.98 6.57 1.15
C SER A 20 7.84 7.30 -0.19
N GLU A 21 8.89 7.98 -0.62
CA GLU A 21 8.85 8.77 -1.83
C GLU A 21 8.62 7.91 -3.07
N GLY A 22 8.00 8.48 -4.08
CA GLY A 22 7.86 7.84 -5.39
C GLY A 22 6.90 6.67 -5.45
N VAL A 23 6.13 6.43 -4.39
CA VAL A 23 5.14 5.35 -4.36
C VAL A 23 3.92 5.76 -5.18
N SER A 24 3.37 4.81 -5.96
CA SER A 24 2.10 5.02 -6.64
C SER A 24 1.10 3.96 -6.22
N ILE A 25 -0.14 4.40 -6.01
CA ILE A 25 -1.22 3.54 -5.54
C ILE A 25 -2.38 3.68 -6.51
N TRP A 26 -2.74 2.58 -7.16
CA TRP A 26 -3.63 2.61 -8.30
C TRP A 26 -5.09 2.30 -7.93
N SER A 27 -5.93 2.18 -8.96
CA SER A 27 -7.37 2.15 -8.78
C SER A 27 -7.86 0.97 -7.95
N ASN A 28 -8.78 1.24 -7.05
CA ASN A 28 -9.46 0.24 -6.24
C ASN A 28 -8.52 -0.60 -5.36
N VAL A 29 -7.35 -0.06 -5.04
CA VAL A 29 -6.47 -0.65 -4.04
C VAL A 29 -7.08 -0.40 -2.66
N VAL A 30 -7.05 -1.41 -1.82
CA VAL A 30 -7.49 -1.28 -0.43
C VAL A 30 -6.35 -1.72 0.49
N MET A 31 -5.98 -0.86 1.43
CA MET A 31 -4.99 -1.18 2.45
C MET A 31 -5.62 -0.96 3.82
N ARG A 32 -5.56 -1.98 4.66
CA ARG A 32 -6.16 -1.92 5.99
C ARG A 32 -5.11 -2.24 7.05
N ALA A 33 -4.72 -1.23 7.79
CA ALA A 33 -3.70 -1.32 8.83
C ALA A 33 -4.30 -1.03 10.21
N GLU A 34 -5.40 -1.70 10.53
CA GLU A 34 -6.20 -1.35 11.72
C GLU A 34 -5.55 -1.74 13.02
N SER A 35 -4.79 -2.83 13.06
CA SER A 35 -4.22 -3.34 14.30
C SER A 35 -2.71 -3.16 14.41
N SER A 36 -2.04 -2.75 13.36
CA SER A 36 -0.60 -2.49 13.38
C SER A 36 -0.29 -1.43 12.31
N HIS A 37 0.68 -1.67 11.43
CA HIS A 37 0.96 -0.70 10.38
C HIS A 37 1.46 -1.37 9.10
N ILE A 38 1.39 -0.61 8.01
CA ILE A 38 1.90 -1.01 6.70
C ILE A 38 2.99 0.00 6.32
N GLU A 39 4.14 -0.48 5.87
CA GLU A 39 5.22 0.37 5.35
C GLU A 39 5.45 0.05 3.89
N ILE A 40 5.45 1.07 3.05
CA ILE A 40 5.68 0.93 1.61
C ILE A 40 7.00 1.64 1.28
N GLY A 41 7.97 0.88 0.80
CA GLY A 41 9.28 1.41 0.45
C GLY A 41 9.26 2.28 -0.80
N ALA A 42 10.32 3.06 -0.99
CA ALA A 42 10.39 4.06 -2.05
C ALA A 42 10.25 3.43 -3.44
N PHE A 43 9.60 4.16 -4.34
CA PHE A 43 9.46 3.81 -5.77
C PHE A 43 8.77 2.48 -6.00
N THR A 44 7.92 2.07 -5.07
CA THR A 44 7.10 0.87 -5.18
C THR A 44 5.75 1.27 -5.76
N ASN A 45 5.16 0.40 -6.59
CA ASN A 45 3.80 0.64 -7.08
C ASN A 45 2.88 -0.49 -6.64
N ILE A 46 1.68 -0.09 -6.23
CA ILE A 46 0.61 -1.00 -5.82
C ILE A 46 -0.47 -0.87 -6.87
N GLN A 47 -0.67 -1.91 -7.64
CA GLN A 47 -1.51 -1.82 -8.83
C GLN A 47 -2.95 -2.21 -8.55
N ASP A 48 -3.79 -2.02 -9.56
CA ASP A 48 -5.25 -2.03 -9.46
C ASP A 48 -5.81 -3.27 -8.75
N PHE A 49 -6.79 -3.05 -7.87
CA PHE A 49 -7.54 -4.09 -7.17
C PHE A 49 -6.71 -4.94 -6.20
N THR A 50 -5.56 -4.47 -5.80
CA THR A 50 -4.74 -5.17 -4.80
C THR A 50 -5.29 -4.90 -3.41
N MET A 51 -5.31 -5.94 -2.57
CA MET A 51 -5.72 -5.84 -1.18
C MET A 51 -4.53 -6.13 -0.27
N ILE A 52 -4.25 -5.21 0.65
CA ILE A 52 -3.25 -5.42 1.69
C ILE A 52 -3.96 -5.30 3.04
N HIS A 53 -3.97 -6.40 3.79
CA HIS A 53 -4.61 -6.44 5.10
C HIS A 53 -3.69 -7.10 6.10
N ILE A 54 -3.38 -6.38 7.16
CA ILE A 54 -2.49 -6.92 8.20
C ILE A 54 -3.25 -7.89 9.10
N ALA A 55 -2.57 -8.96 9.50
CA ALA A 55 -3.14 -9.96 10.40
C ALA A 55 -2.56 -9.78 11.81
N ASP A 56 -1.26 -10.09 11.98
CA ASP A 56 -0.60 -10.09 13.28
C ASP A 56 0.70 -9.29 13.22
N GLY A 57 0.70 -8.04 13.24
CA GLY A 57 1.91 -7.25 13.19
C GLY A 57 2.07 -6.58 11.84
N PRO A 58 3.15 -5.88 11.62
CA PRO A 58 3.31 -5.00 10.45
C PRO A 58 3.53 -5.76 9.16
N THR A 59 3.11 -5.15 8.06
CA THR A 59 3.46 -5.57 6.72
C THR A 59 4.45 -4.55 6.16
N ILE A 60 5.58 -5.04 5.68
CA ILE A 60 6.64 -4.18 5.15
C ILE A 60 6.91 -4.57 3.70
N ILE A 61 6.72 -3.62 2.81
CA ILE A 61 6.97 -3.80 1.38
C ILE A 61 8.21 -2.99 1.05
N GLY A 62 9.18 -3.63 0.42
CA GLY A 62 10.48 -3.01 0.15
C GLY A 62 10.43 -1.95 -0.94
N GLU A 63 11.60 -1.45 -1.28
CA GLU A 63 11.77 -0.46 -2.34
C GLU A 63 11.69 -1.10 -3.72
N TYR A 64 11.30 -0.32 -4.71
CA TYR A 64 11.31 -0.72 -6.12
C TYR A 64 10.51 -2.00 -6.39
N CYS A 65 9.47 -2.24 -5.61
CA CYS A 65 8.60 -3.39 -5.81
C CYS A 65 7.44 -3.04 -6.73
N SER A 66 6.94 -4.04 -7.44
CA SER A 66 5.69 -3.91 -8.18
C SER A 66 4.74 -4.96 -7.64
N ILE A 67 3.69 -4.51 -6.98
CA ILE A 67 2.61 -5.40 -6.54
C ILE A 67 1.56 -5.33 -7.63
N THR A 68 1.45 -6.40 -8.42
CA THR A 68 0.63 -6.38 -9.61
C THR A 68 -0.86 -6.48 -9.29
N HIS A 69 -1.69 -6.51 -10.35
CA HIS A 69 -3.14 -6.42 -10.18
C HIS A 69 -3.73 -7.61 -9.42
N HIS A 70 -4.77 -7.38 -8.65
CA HIS A 70 -5.52 -8.42 -7.95
C HIS A 70 -4.69 -9.26 -6.98
N CYS A 71 -3.60 -8.70 -6.46
CA CYS A 71 -2.81 -9.39 -5.45
C CYS A 71 -3.49 -9.26 -4.08
N THR A 72 -3.29 -10.26 -3.24
CA THR A 72 -3.73 -10.19 -1.86
C THR A 72 -2.54 -10.45 -0.96
N ILE A 73 -2.26 -9.52 -0.07
CA ILE A 73 -1.18 -9.63 0.91
C ILE A 73 -1.83 -9.60 2.29
N HIS A 74 -1.61 -10.67 3.04
CA HIS A 74 -2.31 -10.82 4.32
C HIS A 74 -1.39 -11.28 5.44
#